data_b0b26145c3b4f219d0ff8159cf99fb14
#
_entry.id   b0b26145c3b4f219d0ff8159cf99fb14
#
_cell.length_a   1.000
_cell.length_b   1.000
_cell.length_c   1.000
_cell.angle_alpha   90.00
_cell.angle_beta   90.00
_cell.angle_gamma   90.00
#
_symmetry.space_group_name_H-M   'P 1'
#
loop_
_entity.id
_entity.type
_entity.pdbx_description
1 polymer ?
#
loop_
_entity_poly.entity_id
_entity_poly.type
_entity_poly.pdbx_seq_one_letter_code
_entity_poly.pdbx_strand_id
1 'polypeptide(L)'
;MNYKQIQDTVISKYKIDICDGSKCKNDWKRTHAHVRERRVCKWEQRNSFQSTFTLLHEIGHIMTDKGYYRRAEQEFFATEWAIAECLKYELKIPYKTISIYQRYIDIEKDRGIRRGAMFCLDLKLSALTKE
;
A
#
# COMPACT_ATOMS: atom_id res chain seq x y z
N MET A 1 -2.54 -0.19 20.97
CA MET A 1 -3.63 -0.70 20.10
C MET A 1 -3.18 -2.00 19.46
N ASN A 2 -4.08 -2.97 19.32
CA ASN A 2 -3.77 -4.15 18.53
C ASN A 2 -3.95 -3.83 17.03
N TYR A 3 -3.58 -4.78 16.18
CA TYR A 3 -3.64 -4.55 14.72
C TYR A 3 -5.06 -4.29 14.22
N LYS A 4 -6.06 -5.01 14.73
CA LYS A 4 -7.45 -4.79 14.32
C LYS A 4 -7.94 -3.41 14.70
N GLN A 5 -7.56 -2.90 15.86
CA GLN A 5 -7.92 -1.55 16.29
C GLN A 5 -7.30 -0.50 15.38
N ILE A 6 -6.04 -0.68 14.97
CA ILE A 6 -5.38 0.21 14.03
C ILE A 6 -6.10 0.18 12.68
N GLN A 7 -6.43 -1.02 12.20
CA GLN A 7 -7.15 -1.19 10.93
C GLN A 7 -8.49 -0.45 10.96
N ASP A 8 -9.27 -0.65 11.99
CA ASP A 8 -10.58 0.02 12.14
C ASP A 8 -10.43 1.53 12.24
N THR A 9 -9.41 1.99 12.95
CA THR A 9 -9.11 3.42 13.09
C THR A 9 -8.79 4.07 11.74
N VAL A 10 -7.93 3.45 10.92
CA VAL A 10 -7.55 4.02 9.63
C VAL A 10 -8.70 3.97 8.63
N ILE A 11 -9.50 2.90 8.64
CA ILE A 11 -10.68 2.79 7.80
C ILE A 11 -11.65 3.95 8.09
N SER A 12 -11.91 4.20 9.35
CA SER A 12 -12.80 5.29 9.79
C SER A 12 -12.21 6.66 9.48
N LYS A 13 -10.94 6.87 9.84
CA LYS A 13 -10.25 8.15 9.68
C LYS A 13 -10.21 8.61 8.21
N TYR A 14 -9.93 7.71 7.31
CA TYR A 14 -9.79 8.03 5.88
C TYR A 14 -11.06 7.76 5.08
N LYS A 15 -12.14 7.34 5.73
CA LYS A 15 -13.46 7.09 5.12
C LYS A 15 -13.35 6.11 3.97
N ILE A 16 -12.82 4.93 4.27
CA ILE A 16 -12.60 3.87 3.29
C ILE A 16 -13.78 2.90 3.29
N ASP A 17 -14.26 2.56 2.09
CA ASP A 17 -15.25 1.51 1.90
C ASP A 17 -14.53 0.17 1.75
N ILE A 18 -14.87 -0.79 2.59
CA ILE A 18 -14.31 -2.15 2.53
C ILE A 18 -15.33 -3.05 1.87
N CYS A 19 -14.94 -3.73 0.79
CA CYS A 19 -15.83 -4.69 0.14
C CYS A 19 -15.16 -6.06 -0.01
N ASP A 20 -16.00 -7.09 -0.07
CA ASP A 20 -15.55 -8.47 -0.21
C ASP A 20 -15.19 -8.86 -1.66
N GLY A 21 -15.35 -7.93 -2.60
CA GLY A 21 -15.13 -8.16 -4.01
C GLY A 21 -16.42 -8.31 -4.81
N SER A 22 -17.58 -8.39 -4.16
CA SER A 22 -18.88 -8.53 -4.85
C SER A 22 -19.23 -7.34 -5.74
N LYS A 23 -18.69 -6.15 -5.41
CA LYS A 23 -18.88 -4.92 -6.18
C LYS A 23 -17.86 -4.76 -7.31
N CYS A 24 -16.93 -5.69 -7.45
CA CYS A 24 -15.87 -5.64 -8.46
C CYS A 24 -16.31 -6.43 -9.70
N LYS A 25 -16.21 -5.80 -10.86
CA LYS A 25 -16.57 -6.43 -12.14
C LYS A 25 -15.49 -7.38 -12.67
N ASN A 26 -14.30 -7.31 -12.10
CA ASN A 26 -13.15 -8.09 -12.53
C ASN A 26 -12.92 -9.28 -11.58
N ASP A 27 -12.44 -10.39 -12.14
CA ASP A 27 -12.05 -11.57 -11.37
C ASP A 27 -10.69 -11.39 -10.66
N TRP A 28 -10.41 -10.19 -10.21
CA TRP A 28 -9.19 -9.92 -9.46
C TRP A 28 -9.25 -10.64 -8.13
N LYS A 29 -8.31 -11.55 -7.93
CA LYS A 29 -8.22 -12.38 -6.73
C LYS A 29 -7.42 -11.70 -5.61
N ARG A 30 -6.68 -10.66 -5.93
CA ARG A 30 -5.81 -9.97 -4.98
C ARG A 30 -6.53 -8.81 -4.32
N THR A 31 -6.08 -8.45 -3.12
CA THR A 31 -6.47 -7.19 -2.50
C THR A 31 -6.11 -6.04 -3.44
N HIS A 32 -7.04 -5.14 -3.66
CA HIS A 32 -6.83 -4.02 -4.56
C HIS A 32 -7.67 -2.82 -4.15
N ALA A 33 -7.30 -1.65 -4.64
CA ALA A 33 -7.99 -0.39 -4.36
C ALA A 33 -8.69 0.15 -5.60
N HIS A 34 -9.89 0.68 -5.40
CA HIS A 34 -10.60 1.51 -6.38
C HIS A 34 -10.50 2.96 -5.89
N VAL A 35 -9.63 3.74 -6.51
CA VAL A 35 -9.24 5.06 -6.01
C VAL A 35 -10.42 6.04 -5.96
N ARG A 36 -11.18 6.13 -7.04
CA ARG A 36 -12.32 7.07 -7.11
C ARG A 36 -13.40 6.77 -6.09
N GLU A 37 -13.68 5.50 -5.89
CA GLU A 37 -14.71 5.01 -4.97
C GLU A 37 -14.22 4.97 -3.53
N ARG A 38 -12.94 5.20 -3.28
CA ARG A 38 -12.28 5.10 -1.98
C ARG A 38 -12.57 3.75 -1.34
N ARG A 39 -12.40 2.69 -2.13
CA ARG A 39 -12.78 1.33 -1.76
C ARG A 39 -11.58 0.41 -1.82
N VAL A 40 -11.46 -0.44 -0.81
CA VAL A 40 -10.48 -1.55 -0.79
C VAL A 40 -11.26 -2.86 -0.89
N CYS A 41 -10.92 -3.67 -1.88
CA CYS A 41 -11.61 -4.93 -2.18
C CYS A 41 -10.73 -6.13 -1.89
N LYS A 42 -11.36 -7.22 -1.47
CA LYS A 42 -10.73 -8.52 -1.22
C LYS A 42 -9.62 -8.47 -0.17
N TRP A 43 -9.70 -7.53 0.73
CA TRP A 43 -8.84 -7.48 1.89
C TRP A 43 -9.48 -8.28 3.02
N GLU A 44 -8.67 -9.14 3.65
CA GLU A 44 -9.13 -9.94 4.78
C GLU A 44 -8.58 -9.34 6.07
N GLN A 45 -9.48 -8.98 6.98
CA GLN A 45 -9.11 -8.45 8.28
C GLN A 45 -8.56 -9.56 9.17
N ARG A 46 -7.28 -9.44 9.53
CA ARG A 46 -6.61 -10.32 10.48
C ARG A 46 -5.84 -9.49 11.49
N ASN A 47 -5.70 -10.00 12.70
CA ASN A 47 -4.91 -9.35 13.74
C ASN A 47 -3.42 -9.62 13.53
N SER A 48 -2.86 -9.08 12.45
CA SER A 48 -1.47 -9.28 12.05
C SER A 48 -0.89 -8.03 11.42
N PHE A 49 0.43 -7.89 11.47
CA PHE A 49 1.13 -6.82 10.77
C PHE A 49 0.88 -6.88 9.26
N GLN A 50 0.96 -8.06 8.67
CA GLN A 50 0.81 -8.22 7.22
C GLN A 50 -0.55 -7.75 6.73
N SER A 51 -1.64 -8.12 7.41
CA SER A 51 -2.98 -7.66 7.07
C SER A 51 -3.09 -6.14 7.21
N THR A 52 -2.49 -5.57 8.26
CA THR A 52 -2.46 -4.12 8.47
C THR A 52 -1.69 -3.41 7.37
N PHE A 53 -0.51 -3.89 7.03
CA PHE A 53 0.32 -3.24 6.01
C PHE A 53 -0.31 -3.34 4.62
N THR A 54 -0.92 -4.47 4.29
CA THR A 54 -1.66 -4.64 3.03
C THR A 54 -2.79 -3.61 2.93
N LEU A 55 -3.56 -3.44 4.00
CA LEU A 55 -4.62 -2.43 4.05
C LEU A 55 -4.05 -1.02 3.85
N LEU A 56 -3.00 -0.68 4.59
CA LEU A 56 -2.39 0.65 4.51
C LEU A 56 -1.80 0.93 3.13
N HIS A 57 -1.23 -0.08 2.47
CA HIS A 57 -0.72 0.06 1.11
C HIS A 57 -1.85 0.38 0.12
N GLU A 58 -2.98 -0.32 0.22
CA GLU A 58 -4.13 -0.05 -0.66
C GLU A 58 -4.76 1.31 -0.36
N ILE A 59 -4.87 1.69 0.90
CA ILE A 59 -5.31 3.05 1.27
C ILE A 59 -4.29 4.07 0.73
N GLY A 60 -3.01 3.74 0.76
CA GLY A 60 -1.96 4.57 0.18
C GLY A 60 -2.18 4.89 -1.28
N HIS A 61 -2.62 3.92 -2.08
CA HIS A 61 -3.01 4.17 -3.48
C HIS A 61 -4.13 5.20 -3.57
N ILE A 62 -5.11 5.12 -2.69
CA ILE A 62 -6.24 6.07 -2.67
C ILE A 62 -5.76 7.47 -2.27
N MET A 63 -4.92 7.56 -1.25
CA MET A 63 -4.50 8.84 -0.67
C MET A 63 -3.45 9.57 -1.51
N THR A 64 -2.66 8.86 -2.31
CA THR A 64 -1.52 9.46 -3.03
C THR A 64 -1.75 9.59 -4.53
N ASP A 65 -2.82 9.05 -5.07
CA ASP A 65 -3.07 9.07 -6.51
C ASP A 65 -3.24 10.51 -7.03
N LYS A 66 -2.48 10.85 -8.06
CA LYS A 66 -2.56 12.14 -8.75
C LYS A 66 -3.20 12.04 -10.13
N GLY A 67 -3.55 10.84 -10.56
CA GLY A 67 -4.14 10.59 -11.87
C GLY A 67 -3.16 10.53 -13.03
N TYR A 68 -1.90 10.92 -12.83
CA TYR A 68 -0.87 10.93 -13.89
C TYR A 68 0.38 10.10 -13.56
N TYR A 69 0.43 9.48 -12.38
CA TYR A 69 1.58 8.66 -12.00
C TYR A 69 1.66 7.39 -12.83
N ARG A 70 2.88 7.00 -13.18
CA ARG A 70 3.18 5.69 -13.76
C ARG A 70 3.07 4.60 -12.69
N ARG A 71 2.99 3.35 -13.12
CA ARG A 71 2.79 2.23 -12.21
C ARG A 71 3.84 2.17 -11.10
N ALA A 72 5.12 2.35 -11.44
CA ALA A 72 6.20 2.33 -10.45
C ALA A 72 6.04 3.44 -9.41
N GLU A 73 5.65 4.63 -9.86
CA GLU A 73 5.40 5.76 -8.96
C GLU A 73 4.20 5.51 -8.06
N GLN A 74 3.12 4.95 -8.61
CA GLN A 74 1.94 4.60 -7.82
C GLN A 74 2.30 3.64 -6.69
N GLU A 75 3.05 2.58 -6.99
CA GLU A 75 3.48 1.61 -6.00
C GLU A 75 4.43 2.23 -4.96
N PHE A 76 5.35 3.07 -5.42
CA PHE A 76 6.29 3.75 -4.55
C PHE A 76 5.56 4.66 -3.55
N PHE A 77 4.71 5.55 -4.03
CA PHE A 77 4.03 6.51 -3.15
C PHE A 77 3.03 5.83 -2.22
N ALA A 78 2.33 4.80 -2.67
CA ALA A 78 1.45 4.02 -1.81
C ALA A 78 2.22 3.36 -0.67
N THR A 79 3.38 2.78 -0.97
CA THR A 79 4.23 2.13 0.02
C THR A 79 4.81 3.15 1.01
N GLU A 80 5.31 4.29 0.53
CA GLU A 80 5.81 5.37 1.39
C GLU A 80 4.73 5.87 2.33
N TRP A 81 3.51 6.02 1.84
CA TRP A 81 2.38 6.43 2.66
C TRP A 81 2.08 5.39 3.76
N ALA A 82 2.07 4.12 3.39
CA ALA A 82 1.84 3.02 4.35
C ALA A 82 2.90 2.99 5.44
N ILE A 83 4.16 3.20 5.07
CA ILE A 83 5.29 3.27 6.00
C ILE A 83 5.10 4.43 6.98
N ALA A 84 4.75 5.61 6.49
CA ALA A 84 4.52 6.78 7.33
C ALA A 84 3.39 6.55 8.33
N GLU A 85 2.31 5.89 7.90
CA GLU A 85 1.22 5.53 8.81
C GLU A 85 1.66 4.51 9.88
N CYS A 86 2.46 3.51 9.49
CA CYS A 86 3.02 2.57 10.46
C CYS A 86 3.82 3.29 11.55
N LEU A 87 4.63 4.26 11.17
CA LEU A 87 5.42 5.04 12.12
C LEU A 87 4.55 5.85 13.09
N LYS A 88 3.41 6.38 12.63
CA LYS A 88 2.47 7.08 13.51
C LYS A 88 1.90 6.18 14.59
N TYR A 89 1.73 4.90 14.31
CA TYR A 89 1.21 3.93 15.29
C TYR A 89 2.34 3.17 16.00
N GLU A 90 3.58 3.62 15.83
CA GLU A 90 4.77 3.01 16.45
C GLU A 90 4.94 1.54 16.11
N LEU A 91 4.54 1.14 14.91
CA LEU A 91 4.68 -0.22 14.43
C LEU A 91 6.10 -0.45 13.90
N LYS A 92 6.69 -1.57 14.27
CA LYS A 92 7.94 -2.03 13.66
C LYS A 92 7.63 -2.63 12.30
N ILE A 93 8.37 -2.18 11.28
CA ILE A 93 8.20 -2.69 9.92
C ILE A 93 9.32 -3.71 9.67
N PRO A 94 8.99 -4.99 9.44
CA PRO A 94 10.02 -5.98 9.15
C PRO A 94 10.78 -5.65 7.87
N TYR A 95 12.08 -5.86 7.90
CA TYR A 95 12.93 -5.66 6.71
C TYR A 95 12.40 -6.44 5.50
N LYS A 96 11.91 -7.65 5.74
CA LYS A 96 11.33 -8.49 4.70
C LYS A 96 10.18 -7.79 3.96
N THR A 97 9.32 -7.07 4.69
CA THR A 97 8.22 -6.31 4.10
C THR A 97 8.75 -5.23 3.16
N ILE A 98 9.70 -4.45 3.61
CA ILE A 98 10.32 -3.39 2.80
C ILE A 98 10.95 -3.99 1.55
N SER A 99 11.67 -5.09 1.70
CA SER A 99 12.36 -5.78 0.60
C SER A 99 11.37 -6.28 -0.46
N ILE A 100 10.24 -6.85 -0.05
CA ILE A 100 9.21 -7.34 -0.97
C ILE A 100 8.60 -6.18 -1.77
N TYR A 101 8.23 -5.09 -1.11
CA TYR A 101 7.63 -3.95 -1.80
C TYR A 101 8.64 -3.22 -2.68
N GLN A 102 9.90 -3.13 -2.26
CA GLN A 102 10.95 -2.58 -3.11
C GLN A 102 11.12 -3.41 -4.39
N ARG A 103 11.02 -4.73 -4.28
CA ARG A 103 11.07 -5.61 -5.45
C ARG A 103 9.92 -5.32 -6.43
N TYR A 104 8.71 -5.12 -5.92
CA TYR A 104 7.57 -4.77 -6.77
C TYR A 104 7.80 -3.44 -7.49
N ILE A 105 8.32 -2.46 -6.79
CA ILE A 105 8.65 -1.14 -7.35
C ILE A 105 9.71 -1.31 -8.43
N ASP A 106 10.75 -2.10 -8.19
CA ASP A 106 11.85 -2.33 -9.14
C ASP A 106 11.36 -3.02 -10.42
N ILE A 107 10.46 -3.99 -10.31
CA ILE A 107 9.87 -4.66 -11.46
C ILE A 107 9.10 -3.67 -12.34
N GLU A 108 8.26 -2.84 -11.73
CA GLU A 108 7.48 -1.84 -12.47
C GLU A 108 8.38 -0.72 -13.03
N LYS A 109 9.44 -0.36 -12.30
CA LYS A 109 10.46 0.58 -12.75
C LYS A 109 11.17 0.07 -14.01
N ASP A 110 11.59 -1.21 -14.03
CA ASP A 110 12.23 -1.82 -15.19
C ASP A 110 11.31 -1.82 -16.41
N ARG A 111 10.04 -2.15 -16.22
CA ARG A 111 9.03 -2.06 -17.28
C ARG A 111 8.90 -0.63 -17.81
N GLY A 112 8.90 0.36 -16.92
CA GLY A 112 8.84 1.76 -17.28
C GLY A 112 10.06 2.22 -18.07
N ILE A 113 11.26 1.80 -17.66
CA ILE A 113 12.51 2.12 -18.35
C ILE A 113 12.50 1.57 -19.79
N ARG A 114 12.02 0.35 -19.99
CA ARG A 114 11.86 -0.24 -21.33
C ARG A 114 10.94 0.60 -22.22
N ARG A 115 10.06 1.41 -21.63
CA ARG A 115 9.15 2.31 -22.33
C ARG A 115 9.69 3.74 -22.39
N GLY A 116 10.96 3.96 -22.04
CA GLY A 116 11.61 5.27 -22.09
C GLY A 116 11.46 6.12 -20.85
N ALA A 117 10.96 5.59 -19.74
CA ALA A 117 10.83 6.35 -18.50
C ALA A 117 12.12 6.33 -17.69
N MET A 118 12.34 7.39 -16.90
CA MET A 118 13.43 7.47 -15.94
C MET A 118 12.85 7.56 -14.54
N PHE A 119 13.36 6.74 -13.63
CA PHE A 119 12.88 6.69 -12.24
C PHE A 119 14.04 6.72 -11.25
N CYS A 120 13.81 7.39 -10.12
CA CYS A 120 14.67 7.31 -8.94
C CYS A 120 13.76 7.05 -7.73
N LEU A 121 13.31 5.80 -7.58
CA LEU A 121 12.27 5.42 -6.64
C LEU A 121 12.78 4.35 -5.66
N ASP A 122 13.61 4.76 -4.71
CA ASP A 122 14.10 3.85 -3.69
C ASP A 122 13.48 4.18 -2.34
N LEU A 123 12.94 3.16 -1.67
CA LEU A 123 12.40 3.30 -0.32
C LEU A 123 13.54 3.61 0.65
N LYS A 124 13.32 4.57 1.55
CA LYS A 124 14.34 4.98 2.52
C LYS A 124 14.43 3.97 3.65
N LEU A 125 15.17 2.91 3.43
CA LEU A 125 15.28 1.79 4.37
C LEU A 125 15.90 2.20 5.71
N SER A 126 16.89 3.10 5.70
CA SER A 126 17.64 3.49 6.90
C SER A 126 16.78 4.15 7.98
N ALA A 127 15.67 4.76 7.60
CA ALA A 127 14.74 5.39 8.55
C ALA A 127 13.74 4.41 9.15
N LEU A 128 13.62 3.19 8.58
CA LEU A 128 12.49 2.29 8.81
C LEU A 128 12.87 1.00 9.51
N THR A 129 14.12 0.57 9.42
CA THR A 129 14.56 -0.73 9.88
C THR A 129 15.56 -0.63 11.03
N LYS A 130 15.33 0.29 11.95
CA LYS A 130 16.09 0.30 13.18
C LYS A 130 15.64 -0.86 14.04
N GLU A 131 16.33 -1.95 13.90
CA GLU A 131 16.23 -3.04 14.84
C GLU A 131 17.01 -2.70 16.10
#